data_a78d07092bc47892ceefea5167aa9f75
#
_entry.id   a78d07092bc47892ceefea5167aa9f75
#
_cell.length_a   1.000
_cell.length_b   1.000
_cell.length_c   1.000
_cell.angle_alpha   90.00
_cell.angle_beta   90.00
_cell.angle_gamma   90.00
#
_symmetry.space_group_name_H-M   'P 1'
#
loop_
_entity.id
_entity.type
_entity.pdbx_description
1 polymer ?
#
loop_
_entity_poly.entity_id
_entity_poly.type
_entity_poly.pdbx_seq_one_letter_code
_entity_poly.pdbx_strand_id
1 'polypeptide(L)'
;MQIKRLRKILLSRGIENLNYYIDGTGKRDQFTAISFKLYGEIYKIFYNRDKIKGYEYSIGWGLNENSITIMSSNLSYKQLKYYLCNIL
;
A
#
# COMPACT_ATOMS: atom_id res chain seq x y z
N MET A 1 -9.15 1.35 10.23
CA MET A 1 -8.69 0.98 8.91
C MET A 1 -7.25 0.50 8.98
N GLN A 2 -6.98 -0.66 8.44
CA GLN A 2 -5.70 -1.35 8.59
C GLN A 2 -4.53 -0.64 7.89
N ILE A 3 -4.81 0.14 6.86
CA ILE A 3 -3.76 0.85 6.14
C ILE A 3 -3.04 1.88 7.03
N LYS A 4 -3.72 2.44 8.01
CA LYS A 4 -3.08 3.33 8.99
C LYS A 4 -2.09 2.59 9.89
N ARG A 5 -2.36 1.32 10.16
CA ARG A 5 -1.44 0.45 10.91
C ARG A 5 -0.19 0.16 10.10
N LEU A 6 -0.35 -0.05 8.80
CA LEU A 6 0.79 -0.22 7.90
C LEU A 6 1.69 0.99 7.91
N ARG A 7 1.12 2.19 7.91
CA ARG A 7 1.88 3.43 8.01
C ARG A 7 2.77 3.43 9.25
N LYS A 8 2.21 3.05 10.39
CA LYS A 8 2.97 2.98 11.65
C LYS A 8 4.12 1.96 11.57
N ILE A 9 3.86 0.81 10.98
CA ILE A 9 4.87 -0.23 10.81
C ILE A 9 6.02 0.28 9.93
N LEU A 10 5.69 0.92 8.82
CA LEU A 10 6.69 1.46 7.90
C LEU A 10 7.54 2.53 8.58
N LEU A 11 6.92 3.44 9.31
CA LEU A 11 7.65 4.47 10.05
C LEU A 11 8.55 3.87 11.12
N SER A 12 8.09 2.83 11.81
CA SER A 12 8.90 2.16 12.84
C SER A 12 10.11 1.45 12.26
N ARG A 13 10.08 1.13 10.97
CA ARG A 13 11.20 0.52 10.26
C ARG A 13 12.13 1.52 9.59
N GLY A 14 11.94 2.81 9.86
CA GLY A 14 12.79 3.85 9.35
C GLY A 14 12.49 4.29 7.93
N ILE A 15 11.33 3.95 7.39
CA ILE A 15 10.93 4.40 6.08
C ILE A 15 10.65 5.89 6.13
N GLU A 16 11.34 6.65 5.30
CA GLU A 16 11.13 8.08 5.11
C GLU A 16 10.33 8.31 3.83
N ASN A 17 9.93 9.55 3.59
CA ASN A 17 9.19 9.93 2.38
C ASN A 17 7.91 9.12 2.15
N LEU A 18 7.21 8.89 3.23
CA LEU A 18 5.97 8.14 3.20
C LEU A 18 4.81 9.07 2.90
N ASN A 19 4.07 8.76 1.84
CA ASN A 19 2.87 9.49 1.45
C ASN A 19 1.64 8.63 1.69
N TYR A 20 0.62 9.24 2.25
CA TYR A 20 -0.63 8.58 2.55
C TYR A 20 -1.75 9.27 1.78
N TYR A 21 -2.42 8.51 0.94
CA TYR A 21 -3.46 9.04 0.07
C TYR A 21 -4.83 8.52 0.48
N ILE A 22 -5.80 9.41 0.50
CA ILE A 22 -7.20 9.05 0.46
C ILE A 22 -7.68 9.49 -0.90
N ASP A 23 -7.90 8.54 -1.78
CA ASP A 23 -8.39 8.82 -3.11
C ASP A 23 -9.89 8.53 -3.16
N GLY A 24 -10.59 9.37 -3.88
CA GLY A 24 -12.03 9.22 -4.00
C GLY A 24 -12.77 10.45 -3.53
N THR A 25 -14.06 10.43 -3.69
CA THR A 25 -14.92 11.58 -3.43
C THR A 25 -15.56 11.57 -2.04
N GLY A 26 -15.04 10.78 -1.12
CA GLY A 26 -15.63 10.62 0.20
C GLY A 26 -16.81 9.67 0.23
N LYS A 27 -17.02 8.92 -0.83
CA LYS A 27 -18.13 7.98 -0.96
C LYS A 27 -17.64 6.53 -0.85
N ARG A 28 -18.51 5.58 -1.24
CA ARG A 28 -18.29 4.14 -1.06
C ARG A 28 -17.02 3.60 -1.71
N ASP A 29 -16.63 4.18 -2.81
CA ASP A 29 -15.48 3.75 -3.61
C ASP A 29 -14.21 4.49 -3.25
N GLN A 30 -14.14 4.99 -2.04
CA GLN A 30 -12.91 5.56 -1.53
C GLN A 30 -11.77 4.57 -1.60
N PHE A 31 -10.74 5.04 -2.18
CA PHE A 31 -9.53 4.29 -2.37
C PHE A 31 -8.44 4.90 -1.49
N THR A 32 -7.77 4.09 -0.72
CA THR A 32 -6.70 4.55 0.16
C THR A 32 -5.40 3.90 -0.29
N ALA A 33 -4.33 4.68 -0.33
CA ALA A 33 -3.04 4.16 -0.72
C ALA A 33 -1.94 4.75 0.16
N ILE A 34 -0.89 3.98 0.34
CA ILE A 34 0.36 4.44 0.94
C ILE A 34 1.46 4.24 -0.08
N SER A 35 2.28 5.26 -0.30
CA SER A 35 3.49 5.08 -1.09
C SER A 35 4.71 5.45 -0.27
N PHE A 36 5.82 4.81 -0.56
CA PHE A 36 7.09 5.07 0.09
C PHE A 36 8.24 4.74 -0.85
N LYS A 37 9.39 5.36 -0.58
CA LYS A 37 10.60 5.12 -1.35
C LYS A 37 11.47 4.09 -0.64
N LEU A 38 11.96 3.13 -1.41
CA LEU A 38 12.87 2.11 -0.90
C LEU A 38 13.83 1.74 -2.01
N TYR A 39 15.13 1.86 -1.74
CA TYR A 39 16.19 1.51 -2.71
C TYR A 39 16.04 2.20 -4.06
N GLY A 40 15.63 3.47 -4.05
CA GLY A 40 15.46 4.25 -5.27
C GLY A 40 14.19 3.99 -6.05
N GLU A 41 13.34 3.10 -5.57
CA GLU A 41 12.06 2.76 -6.20
C GLU A 41 10.90 3.19 -5.32
N ILE A 42 9.75 3.43 -5.94
CA ILE A 42 8.54 3.78 -5.23
C ILE A 42 7.66 2.54 -5.13
N TYR A 43 7.33 2.17 -3.89
CA TYR A 43 6.37 1.14 -3.59
C TYR A 43 5.05 1.78 -3.23
N LYS A 44 3.97 1.19 -3.70
CA LYS A 44 2.63 1.70 -3.42
C LYS A 44 1.71 0.56 -3.02
N ILE A 45 1.07 0.73 -1.88
CA ILE A 45 0.12 -0.22 -1.33
C ILE A 45 -1.27 0.37 -1.50
N PHE A 46 -2.17 -0.40 -2.08
CA PHE A 46 -3.54 0.03 -2.35
C PHE A 46 -4.50 -0.76 -1.48
N TYR A 47 -5.49 -0.06 -0.94
CA TYR A 47 -6.65 -0.67 -0.31
C TYR A 47 -7.87 -0.43 -1.19
N ASN A 48 -8.51 -1.48 -1.65
CA ASN A 48 -9.69 -1.40 -2.50
C ASN A 48 -10.89 -2.01 -1.79
N ARG A 49 -11.86 -1.18 -1.48
CA ARG A 49 -13.09 -1.56 -0.80
C ARG A 49 -13.96 -2.52 -1.60
N ASP A 50 -13.88 -2.45 -2.92
CA ASP A 50 -14.73 -3.24 -3.81
C ASP A 50 -14.19 -4.63 -4.06
N LYS A 51 -13.04 -4.95 -3.49
CA LYS A 51 -12.48 -6.30 -3.57
C LYS A 51 -13.17 -7.23 -2.57
N ILE A 52 -12.96 -8.51 -2.77
CA ILE A 52 -13.46 -9.54 -1.88
C ILE A 52 -12.99 -9.27 -0.46
N LYS A 53 -13.93 -9.29 0.48
CA LYS A 53 -13.62 -9.05 1.89
C LYS A 53 -12.53 -9.98 2.39
N GLY A 54 -11.51 -9.41 3.02
CA GLY A 54 -10.34 -10.13 3.49
C GLY A 54 -9.19 -10.17 2.49
N TYR A 55 -9.39 -9.68 1.26
CA TYR A 55 -8.37 -9.70 0.20
C TYR A 55 -8.36 -8.37 -0.55
N GLU A 56 -8.41 -7.27 0.19
CA GLU A 56 -8.59 -5.94 -0.38
C GLU A 56 -7.28 -5.23 -0.76
N TYR A 57 -6.15 -5.85 -0.55
CA TYR A 57 -4.86 -5.18 -0.71
C TYR A 57 -4.14 -5.56 -1.98
N SER A 58 -3.44 -4.59 -2.53
CA SER A 58 -2.52 -4.79 -3.65
C SER A 58 -1.24 -4.03 -3.36
N ILE A 59 -0.14 -4.49 -3.91
CA ILE A 59 1.14 -3.80 -3.82
C ILE A 59 1.78 -3.74 -5.19
N GLY A 60 2.35 -2.58 -5.50
CA GLY A 60 3.07 -2.38 -6.74
C GLY A 60 4.33 -1.56 -6.50
N TRP A 61 5.16 -1.44 -7.52
CA TRP A 61 6.35 -0.62 -7.48
C TRP A 61 6.65 -0.03 -8.85
N GLY A 62 7.46 1.02 -8.86
CA GLY A 62 7.87 1.66 -10.09
C GLY A 62 8.95 2.69 -9.84
N LEU A 63 9.43 3.32 -10.91
CA LEU A 63 10.45 4.35 -10.82
C LEU A 63 9.87 5.70 -10.41
N ASN A 64 8.56 5.90 -10.65
CA ASN A 64 7.83 7.08 -10.22
C ASN A 64 6.37 6.72 -9.98
N GLU A 65 5.62 7.63 -9.37
CA GLU A 65 4.22 7.37 -8.99
C GLU A 65 3.27 7.16 -10.18
N ASN A 66 3.67 7.61 -11.36
CA ASN A 66 2.86 7.45 -12.57
C ASN A 66 3.15 6.14 -13.32
N SER A 67 4.15 5.41 -12.87
CA SER A 67 4.63 4.19 -13.55
C SER A 67 4.63 2.99 -12.61
N ILE A 68 3.61 2.87 -11.79
CA ILE A 68 3.51 1.77 -10.82
C ILE A 68 2.97 0.52 -11.52
N THR A 69 3.72 -0.57 -11.41
CA THR A 69 3.29 -1.88 -11.87
C THR A 69 2.82 -2.69 -10.66
N ILE A 70 1.63 -3.23 -10.74
CA ILE A 70 1.09 -4.06 -9.66
C ILE A 70 1.84 -5.40 -9.64
N MET A 71 2.46 -5.68 -8.52
CA MET A 71 3.24 -6.92 -8.32
C MET A 71 2.38 -8.04 -7.76
N SER A 72 1.50 -7.72 -6.85
CA SER A 72 0.59 -8.67 -6.23
C SER A 72 -0.73 -7.99 -5.91
N SER A 73 -1.82 -8.70 -6.13
CA SER A 73 -3.16 -8.20 -5.84
C SER A 73 -3.95 -9.26 -5.07
N ASN A 74 -5.12 -8.87 -4.59
CA ASN A 74 -6.00 -9.74 -3.81
C ASN A 74 -5.31 -10.31 -2.58
N LEU A 75 -4.57 -9.45 -1.87
CA LEU A 75 -3.87 -9.84 -0.66
C LEU A 75 -4.72 -9.53 0.57
N SER A 76 -4.70 -10.45 1.54
CA SER A 76 -5.19 -10.13 2.87
C SER A 76 -4.20 -9.22 3.57
N TYR A 77 -4.63 -8.59 4.67
CA TYR A 77 -3.73 -7.76 5.47
C TYR A 77 -2.52 -8.58 5.97
N LYS A 78 -2.77 -9.81 6.39
CA LYS A 78 -1.72 -10.69 6.86
C LYS A 78 -0.71 -11.03 5.76
N GLN A 79 -1.19 -11.32 4.56
CA GLN A 79 -0.33 -11.58 3.41
C GLN A 79 0.47 -10.35 3.02
N LEU A 80 -0.14 -9.18 3.04
CA LEU A 80 0.54 -7.92 2.76
C LEU A 80 1.64 -7.65 3.79
N LYS A 81 1.35 -7.84 5.06
CA LYS A 81 2.35 -7.69 6.13
C LYS A 81 3.54 -8.61 5.92
N TYR A 82 3.27 -9.85 5.60
CA TYR A 82 4.31 -10.85 5.32
C TYR A 82 5.18 -10.40 4.14
N TYR A 83 4.54 -9.95 3.07
CA TYR A 83 5.24 -9.46 1.88
C TYR A 83 6.15 -8.28 2.23
N LEU A 84 5.65 -7.32 3.00
CA LEU A 84 6.46 -6.17 3.42
C LEU A 84 7.65 -6.58 4.27
N CYS A 85 7.49 -7.53 5.17
CA CYS A 85 8.58 -8.02 6.00
C CYS A 85 9.70 -8.66 5.16
N ASN A 86 9.39 -9.19 4.00
CA ASN A 86 10.38 -9.78 3.12
C ASN A 86 11.14 -8.76 2.27
N ILE A 87 10.55 -7.61 1.99
CA ILE A 87 11.23 -6.56 1.21
C ILE A 87 11.93 -5.52 2.09
N LEU A 88 11.53 -5.40 3.32
CA LEU A 88 12.16 -4.51 4.30
C LEU A 88 13.24 -5.26 5.06
#